data_e7000fbf20c4fa1fa5936980fa491c98
#
_entry.id   e7000fbf20c4fa1fa5936980fa491c98
#
_cell.length_a   1.000
_cell.length_b   1.000
_cell.length_c   1.000
_cell.angle_alpha   90.00
_cell.angle_beta   90.00
_cell.angle_gamma   90.00
#
_symmetry.space_group_name_H-M   'P 1'
#
loop_
_entity.id
_entity.type
_entity.pdbx_description
1 polymer ?
#
loop_
_entity_poly.entity_id
_entity_poly.type
_entity_poly.pdbx_seq_one_letter_code
_entity_poly.pdbx_strand_id
1 'polypeptide(L)'
;MKKQFQALLLIISILFSIIPQDVARADADLVQPRGTTVAQNETMQKTTFPVHVIHKAGDDKENFVIVIMGDGYTLEEQDKFLQDAAEKARGMLTWSPYKEYSDRINIYAVQAVSNESGISEYGGKSVDTYFHVAAYGKALGFTSGGTDKAKALRAELEERYLDAGANVGTIHVLCNSEGSFGASQNSLFSFSANSEDNQNGTVMAHEIAHSIGGLGDEYERYTNKPNTSDTTNPETIKWAKMLGFRGIGVTQAGTETAFAPSRECMMRWLGQPFCEVCKMELARNLNNTDYVSRPVAIYVADPEISIPHSKTGTLDRDSEKYRISEKNITKANNRDLEFRTVVQNMVNREQHLKMTFRIIGADGTTVKYSEEKKYTIPALANWYDPEAAKESLSITIPDVSGLVSGDKMEGKIVDADTGEVLATDKTAEQAWSMVNLHYKLKKEDGTTEDIPEAETTTVYVPANSTYTLRNPQLAGYSYIGSDSDRNVVNVAGENVDVTYYYQVAAEGVETPK
;
A
#
# COMPACT_ATOMS: atom_id res chain seq x y z
N MET A 1 0.48 -3.44 -50.59
CA MET A 1 0.88 -4.00 -49.27
C MET A 1 2.28 -3.55 -48.78
N LYS A 2 3.26 -3.24 -49.61
CA LYS A 2 4.62 -2.79 -49.16
C LYS A 2 4.67 -1.32 -48.62
N LYS A 3 3.74 -0.46 -48.96
CA LYS A 3 3.74 0.95 -48.50
C LYS A 3 3.03 1.20 -47.16
N GLN A 4 2.24 0.24 -46.66
CA GLN A 4 1.61 0.33 -45.33
C GLN A 4 2.52 -0.18 -44.20
N PHE A 5 3.50 -1.01 -44.52
CA PHE A 5 4.46 -1.53 -43.53
C PHE A 5 5.56 -0.51 -43.18
N GLN A 6 5.88 0.41 -44.10
CA GLN A 6 6.88 1.47 -43.80
C GLN A 6 6.32 2.63 -42.96
N ALA A 7 5.00 2.87 -43.01
CA ALA A 7 4.37 3.89 -42.17
C ALA A 7 4.21 3.44 -40.70
N LEU A 8 4.07 2.13 -40.45
CA LEU A 8 3.96 1.57 -39.09
C LEU A 8 5.31 1.54 -38.36
N LEU A 9 6.42 1.36 -39.09
CA LEU A 9 7.77 1.39 -38.49
C LEU A 9 8.23 2.81 -38.14
N LEU A 10 7.71 3.83 -38.82
CA LEU A 10 8.07 5.23 -38.54
C LEU A 10 7.30 5.82 -37.34
N ILE A 11 6.12 5.29 -37.03
CA ILE A 11 5.31 5.71 -35.86
C ILE A 11 5.85 5.10 -34.57
N ILE A 12 6.43 3.90 -34.63
CA ILE A 12 7.08 3.25 -33.47
C ILE A 12 8.40 3.93 -33.12
N SER A 13 9.11 4.53 -34.07
CA SER A 13 10.37 5.23 -33.83
C SER A 13 10.19 6.64 -33.21
N ILE A 14 9.01 7.22 -33.29
CA ILE A 14 8.73 8.57 -32.75
C ILE A 14 8.15 8.51 -31.32
N LEU A 15 7.62 7.35 -30.89
CA LEU A 15 7.10 7.15 -29.52
C LEU A 15 8.19 6.79 -28.49
N PHE A 16 9.43 6.54 -28.92
CA PHE A 16 10.57 6.27 -28.02
C PHE A 16 11.42 7.51 -27.68
N SER A 17 11.08 8.71 -28.18
CA SER A 17 11.87 9.93 -27.99
C SER A 17 11.26 10.96 -27.02
N ILE A 18 10.22 10.60 -26.24
CA ILE A 18 9.65 11.47 -25.21
C ILE A 18 9.56 10.69 -23.88
N ILE A 19 10.70 10.22 -23.42
CA ILE A 19 10.92 9.90 -22.01
C ILE A 19 11.86 11.00 -21.50
N PRO A 20 11.48 11.77 -20.46
CA PRO A 20 12.37 12.76 -19.88
C PRO A 20 13.68 12.08 -19.45
N GLN A 21 14.81 12.61 -19.88
CA GLN A 21 16.14 12.07 -19.56
C GLN A 21 16.49 12.11 -18.07
N ASP A 22 15.65 12.73 -17.25
CA ASP A 22 15.86 12.81 -15.80
C ASP A 22 15.45 11.55 -15.01
N VAL A 23 14.66 10.65 -15.62
CA VAL A 23 14.33 9.36 -14.99
C VAL A 23 15.42 8.31 -15.24
N ALA A 24 16.21 8.46 -16.32
CA ALA A 24 17.27 7.51 -16.66
C ALA A 24 18.58 7.71 -15.87
N ARG A 25 18.73 8.83 -15.13
CA ARG A 25 19.94 9.13 -14.35
C ARG A 25 19.90 8.65 -12.90
N ALA A 26 18.73 8.39 -12.35
CA ALA A 26 18.60 7.81 -11.01
C ALA A 26 18.88 6.31 -10.96
N ASP A 27 18.73 5.60 -12.08
CA ASP A 27 18.90 4.15 -12.14
C ASP A 27 20.34 3.67 -12.35
N ALA A 28 21.26 4.56 -12.75
CA ALA A 28 22.65 4.16 -13.02
C ALA A 28 23.53 4.08 -11.77
N ASP A 29 23.11 4.67 -10.66
CA ASP A 29 23.90 4.72 -9.42
C ASP A 29 23.63 3.54 -8.45
N LEU A 30 22.60 2.72 -8.71
CA LEU A 30 22.27 1.57 -7.85
C LEU A 30 22.99 0.27 -8.22
N VAL A 31 23.72 0.20 -9.31
CA VAL A 31 24.48 -0.99 -9.75
C VAL A 31 25.84 -0.60 -10.34
N GLN A 32 26.62 0.11 -9.56
CA GLN A 32 28.06 0.02 -9.69
C GLN A 32 28.55 -0.76 -8.47
N PRO A 33 29.31 -1.85 -8.63
CA PRO A 33 30.18 -2.27 -7.56
C PRO A 33 31.16 -1.09 -7.39
N ARG A 34 30.89 -0.22 -6.42
CA ARG A 34 31.94 0.68 -5.94
C ARG A 34 33.04 -0.24 -5.50
N GLY A 35 34.10 -0.29 -6.31
CA GLY A 35 35.33 -0.87 -5.88
C GLY A 35 35.73 -0.18 -4.58
N THR A 36 35.29 -0.73 -3.48
CA THR A 36 35.87 -0.50 -2.17
C THR A 36 37.27 -1.04 -2.29
N THR A 37 38.21 -0.14 -2.18
CA THR A 37 39.63 -0.41 -2.09
C THR A 37 39.85 -1.66 -1.25
N VAL A 38 40.56 -2.61 -1.82
CA VAL A 38 40.88 -3.95 -1.31
C VAL A 38 41.47 -3.96 0.12
N ALA A 39 41.77 -2.81 0.73
CA ALA A 39 42.42 -2.69 2.02
C ALA A 39 41.51 -2.79 3.26
N GLN A 40 40.17 -2.73 3.10
CA GLN A 40 39.24 -2.91 4.23
C GLN A 40 38.62 -4.31 4.32
N ASN A 41 38.78 -5.14 3.29
CA ASN A 41 38.14 -6.46 3.21
C ASN A 41 38.97 -7.63 3.76
N GLU A 42 40.22 -7.45 4.13
CA GLU A 42 41.05 -8.58 4.55
C GLU A 42 40.74 -9.12 5.97
N THR A 43 39.97 -8.38 6.76
CA THR A 43 39.64 -8.79 8.15
C THR A 43 38.22 -9.32 8.32
N MET A 44 37.30 -9.10 7.33
CA MET A 44 35.89 -9.46 7.43
C MET A 44 35.46 -10.70 6.60
N GLN A 45 36.34 -11.28 5.78
CA GLN A 45 36.00 -12.42 4.92
C GLN A 45 36.29 -13.76 5.60
N LYS A 46 35.45 -14.19 6.50
CA LYS A 46 35.38 -15.60 6.94
C LYS A 46 33.95 -16.14 7.00
N THR A 47 33.10 -15.74 6.08
CA THR A 47 31.81 -16.40 5.86
C THR A 47 32.01 -17.62 4.95
N THR A 48 31.22 -18.67 5.16
CA THR A 48 31.26 -19.90 4.36
C THR A 48 31.04 -19.61 2.86
N PHE A 49 30.23 -18.60 2.56
CA PHE A 49 29.94 -18.14 1.21
C PHE A 49 30.21 -16.65 1.04
N PRO A 50 30.52 -16.19 -0.18
CA PRO A 50 30.62 -14.77 -0.48
C PRO A 50 29.31 -14.03 -0.17
N VAL A 51 29.44 -12.84 0.42
CA VAL A 51 28.34 -11.95 0.74
C VAL A 51 28.47 -10.67 -0.09
N HIS A 52 27.38 -10.26 -0.70
CA HIS A 52 27.34 -9.07 -1.55
C HIS A 52 26.33 -8.06 -1.04
N VAL A 53 26.68 -6.80 -1.10
CA VAL A 53 25.78 -5.69 -0.80
C VAL A 53 24.87 -5.48 -2.02
N ILE A 54 23.57 -5.65 -1.84
CA ILE A 54 22.56 -5.33 -2.85
C ILE A 54 22.05 -3.90 -2.65
N HIS A 55 21.76 -3.55 -1.39
CA HIS A 55 21.33 -2.21 -1.01
C HIS A 55 21.86 -1.89 0.39
N LYS A 56 22.50 -0.73 0.54
CA LYS A 56 23.09 -0.30 1.83
C LYS A 56 22.70 1.15 2.07
N ALA A 57 21.78 1.36 3.01
CA ALA A 57 21.31 2.68 3.41
C ALA A 57 22.15 3.30 4.53
N GLY A 58 22.69 2.48 5.42
CA GLY A 58 23.50 2.95 6.55
C GLY A 58 24.04 1.80 7.40
N ASP A 59 24.36 2.08 8.66
CA ASP A 59 24.86 1.09 9.61
C ASP A 59 23.83 -0.02 9.84
N ASP A 60 24.27 -1.28 9.95
CA ASP A 60 23.38 -2.43 10.08
C ASP A 60 22.58 -2.42 11.41
N LYS A 61 23.09 -1.77 12.44
CA LYS A 61 22.37 -1.58 13.70
C LYS A 61 21.21 -0.59 13.61
N GLU A 62 21.30 0.36 12.68
CA GLU A 62 20.31 1.42 12.54
C GLU A 62 19.28 1.08 11.48
N ASN A 63 19.57 0.06 10.66
CA ASN A 63 18.75 -0.33 9.52
C ASN A 63 18.24 -1.76 9.66
N PHE A 64 17.04 -2.01 9.14
CA PHE A 64 16.46 -3.34 9.08
C PHE A 64 17.21 -4.18 8.02
N VAL A 65 17.81 -5.29 8.45
CA VAL A 65 18.65 -6.13 7.58
C VAL A 65 17.83 -7.24 6.95
N ILE A 66 17.78 -7.27 5.63
CA ILE A 66 17.20 -8.34 4.81
C ILE A 66 18.36 -9.12 4.16
N VAL A 67 18.32 -10.44 4.25
CA VAL A 67 19.31 -11.30 3.59
C VAL A 67 18.62 -12.15 2.53
N ILE A 68 19.13 -12.10 1.30
CA ILE A 68 18.69 -12.95 0.19
C ILE A 68 19.69 -14.12 0.07
N MET A 69 19.21 -15.34 0.17
CA MET A 69 19.98 -16.56 -0.01
C MET A 69 19.53 -17.29 -1.26
N GLY A 70 20.46 -17.71 -2.14
CA GLY A 70 20.13 -18.47 -3.34
C GLY A 70 19.98 -19.96 -3.04
N ASP A 71 18.94 -20.61 -3.56
CA ASP A 71 18.85 -22.08 -3.59
C ASP A 71 18.63 -22.60 -5.01
N GLY A 72 19.33 -23.67 -5.38
CA GLY A 72 19.29 -24.21 -6.74
C GLY A 72 20.12 -23.45 -7.76
N TYR A 73 21.03 -22.58 -7.34
CA TYR A 73 22.03 -21.94 -8.21
C TYR A 73 23.36 -22.68 -8.07
N THR A 74 23.86 -23.24 -9.17
CA THR A 74 25.18 -23.90 -9.22
C THR A 74 26.32 -22.87 -9.16
N LEU A 75 27.55 -23.34 -9.12
CA LEU A 75 28.73 -22.45 -9.13
C LEU A 75 28.76 -21.56 -10.40
N GLU A 76 28.37 -22.10 -11.53
CA GLU A 76 28.31 -21.41 -12.81
C GLU A 76 27.14 -20.41 -12.90
N GLU A 77 26.13 -20.55 -12.04
CA GLU A 77 24.95 -19.71 -12.00
C GLU A 77 25.01 -18.60 -10.92
N GLN A 78 26.13 -18.44 -10.24
CA GLN A 78 26.23 -17.46 -9.15
C GLN A 78 26.12 -16.01 -9.62
N ASP A 79 26.61 -15.69 -10.82
CA ASP A 79 26.42 -14.35 -11.41
C ASP A 79 24.93 -14.11 -11.74
N LYS A 80 24.22 -15.15 -12.23
CA LYS A 80 22.77 -15.09 -12.43
C LYS A 80 22.04 -14.84 -11.11
N PHE A 81 22.40 -15.55 -10.04
CA PHE A 81 21.81 -15.35 -8.72
C PHE A 81 21.92 -13.89 -8.25
N LEU A 82 23.10 -13.27 -8.38
CA LEU A 82 23.29 -11.87 -7.97
C LEU A 82 22.43 -10.90 -8.81
N GLN A 83 22.31 -11.15 -10.11
CA GLN A 83 21.45 -10.34 -10.98
C GLN A 83 19.97 -10.49 -10.57
N ASP A 84 19.52 -11.73 -10.38
CA ASP A 84 18.16 -12.05 -9.96
C ASP A 84 17.84 -11.40 -8.59
N ALA A 85 18.73 -11.56 -7.60
CA ALA A 85 18.58 -10.98 -6.28
C ALA A 85 18.51 -9.45 -6.30
N ALA A 86 19.37 -8.81 -7.10
CA ALA A 86 19.37 -7.36 -7.26
C ALA A 86 18.10 -6.85 -7.96
N GLU A 87 17.61 -7.56 -8.97
CA GLU A 87 16.36 -7.22 -9.66
C GLU A 87 15.16 -7.30 -8.70
N LYS A 88 15.01 -8.43 -7.98
CA LYS A 88 13.88 -8.63 -7.07
C LYS A 88 13.92 -7.65 -5.89
N ALA A 89 15.10 -7.37 -5.33
CA ALA A 89 15.26 -6.38 -4.27
C ALA A 89 14.89 -4.96 -4.72
N ARG A 90 15.36 -4.53 -5.91
CA ARG A 90 14.96 -3.23 -6.48
C ARG A 90 13.45 -3.14 -6.69
N GLY A 91 12.86 -4.19 -7.24
CA GLY A 91 11.43 -4.26 -7.44
C GLY A 91 10.66 -4.16 -6.12
N MET A 92 11.04 -4.90 -5.10
CA MET A 92 10.44 -4.82 -3.75
C MET A 92 10.49 -3.40 -3.20
N LEU A 93 11.63 -2.70 -3.33
CA LEU A 93 11.80 -1.33 -2.85
C LEU A 93 10.98 -0.28 -3.63
N THR A 94 10.26 -0.64 -4.68
CA THR A 94 9.29 0.26 -5.34
C THR A 94 7.92 0.25 -4.68
N TRP A 95 7.62 -0.75 -3.85
CA TRP A 95 6.33 -0.90 -3.17
C TRP A 95 6.32 -0.19 -1.82
N SER A 96 5.30 0.65 -1.57
CA SER A 96 5.05 1.21 -0.23
C SER A 96 4.63 0.06 0.74
N PRO A 97 5.17 0.00 1.99
CA PRO A 97 6.01 0.98 2.65
C PRO A 97 7.54 0.77 2.46
N TYR A 98 8.00 -0.30 1.79
CA TYR A 98 9.44 -0.54 1.59
C TYR A 98 10.12 0.64 0.89
N LYS A 99 9.40 1.31 -0.02
CA LYS A 99 9.88 2.50 -0.73
C LYS A 99 10.21 3.64 0.22
N GLU A 100 9.30 3.97 1.13
CA GLU A 100 9.45 5.05 2.11
C GLU A 100 10.51 4.72 3.16
N TYR A 101 10.74 3.42 3.41
CA TYR A 101 11.77 2.91 4.33
C TYR A 101 13.06 2.47 3.62
N SER A 102 13.22 2.77 2.34
CA SER A 102 14.42 2.31 1.58
C SER A 102 15.73 2.87 2.15
N ASP A 103 15.71 4.05 2.75
CA ASP A 103 16.85 4.65 3.47
C ASP A 103 17.11 4.05 4.87
N ARG A 104 16.32 3.05 5.27
CA ARG A 104 16.38 2.34 6.57
C ARG A 104 16.41 0.82 6.41
N ILE A 105 16.63 0.33 5.21
CA ILE A 105 16.75 -1.09 4.89
C ILE A 105 18.14 -1.35 4.31
N ASN A 106 18.82 -2.37 4.81
CA ASN A 106 20.01 -2.93 4.19
C ASN A 106 19.67 -4.31 3.61
N ILE A 107 20.12 -4.60 2.39
CA ILE A 107 19.89 -5.88 1.73
C ILE A 107 21.22 -6.49 1.30
N TYR A 108 21.44 -7.72 1.71
CA TYR A 108 22.62 -8.53 1.36
C TYR A 108 22.20 -9.76 0.58
N ALA A 109 23.05 -10.22 -0.34
CA ALA A 109 22.90 -11.49 -1.01
C ALA A 109 24.05 -12.44 -0.63
N VAL A 110 23.72 -13.71 -0.38
CA VAL A 110 24.67 -14.75 -0.02
C VAL A 110 24.71 -15.81 -1.13
N GLN A 111 25.86 -15.98 -1.75
CA GLN A 111 26.09 -16.90 -2.86
C GLN A 111 26.24 -18.36 -2.40
N ALA A 112 25.17 -18.94 -1.85
CA ALA A 112 25.17 -20.36 -1.49
C ALA A 112 25.16 -21.22 -2.77
N VAL A 113 26.18 -22.07 -2.92
CA VAL A 113 26.35 -22.90 -4.12
C VAL A 113 25.61 -24.23 -3.95
N SER A 114 24.71 -24.54 -4.87
CA SER A 114 24.04 -25.83 -4.99
C SER A 114 24.77 -26.78 -5.92
N ASN A 115 24.66 -28.08 -5.70
CA ASN A 115 25.26 -29.09 -6.58
C ASN A 115 24.52 -29.24 -7.91
N GLU A 116 23.20 -29.01 -7.89
CA GLU A 116 22.33 -29.09 -9.07
C GLU A 116 21.48 -27.83 -9.21
N SER A 117 21.16 -27.49 -10.47
CA SER A 117 20.31 -26.36 -10.83
C SER A 117 18.83 -26.68 -10.65
N GLY A 118 18.07 -25.72 -10.13
CA GLY A 118 16.63 -25.84 -9.90
C GLY A 118 16.26 -26.20 -8.47
N ILE A 119 15.02 -26.63 -8.24
CA ILE A 119 14.49 -27.02 -6.94
C ILE A 119 13.82 -28.39 -6.98
N SER A 120 13.68 -29.05 -5.83
CA SER A 120 12.95 -30.30 -5.69
C SER A 120 11.43 -30.06 -5.78
N GLU A 121 10.69 -31.13 -6.11
CA GLU A 121 9.23 -31.21 -6.01
C GLU A 121 8.86 -32.27 -5.00
N TYR A 122 7.98 -31.95 -4.06
CA TYR A 122 7.54 -32.91 -3.05
C TYR A 122 6.82 -34.10 -3.69
N GLY A 123 7.36 -35.31 -3.46
CA GLY A 123 6.85 -36.53 -4.07
C GLY A 123 7.15 -36.69 -5.57
N GLY A 124 7.96 -35.79 -6.14
CA GLY A 124 8.37 -35.78 -7.55
C GLY A 124 9.88 -35.75 -7.75
N LYS A 125 10.35 -34.80 -8.57
CA LYS A 125 11.76 -34.61 -8.87
C LYS A 125 12.56 -34.25 -7.61
N SER A 126 13.69 -34.90 -7.40
CA SER A 126 14.69 -34.52 -6.39
C SER A 126 15.84 -33.77 -7.05
N VAL A 127 16.26 -32.67 -6.45
CA VAL A 127 17.40 -31.84 -6.89
C VAL A 127 18.29 -31.60 -5.67
N ASP A 128 19.60 -31.82 -5.81
CA ASP A 128 20.57 -31.66 -4.73
C ASP A 128 21.00 -30.19 -4.61
N THR A 129 20.17 -29.44 -3.88
CA THR A 129 20.41 -28.01 -3.62
C THR A 129 20.99 -27.78 -2.22
N TYR A 130 21.60 -26.61 -1.98
CA TYR A 130 22.24 -26.34 -0.71
C TYR A 130 21.25 -26.31 0.47
N PHE A 131 20.14 -25.57 0.33
CA PHE A 131 19.13 -25.44 1.38
C PHE A 131 18.01 -26.49 1.29
N HIS A 132 18.04 -27.35 0.29
CA HIS A 132 17.03 -28.39 0.06
C HIS A 132 15.59 -27.82 0.05
N VAL A 133 15.37 -26.71 -0.68
CA VAL A 133 14.02 -26.21 -0.89
C VAL A 133 13.25 -27.11 -1.84
N ALA A 134 12.00 -27.39 -1.51
CA ALA A 134 11.08 -28.10 -2.37
C ALA A 134 9.78 -27.33 -2.59
N ALA A 135 9.18 -27.53 -3.77
CA ALA A 135 7.83 -27.06 -4.07
C ALA A 135 6.77 -28.05 -3.56
N TYR A 136 5.74 -27.51 -2.90
CA TYR A 136 4.54 -28.21 -2.41
C TYR A 136 3.32 -27.57 -3.10
N GLY A 137 2.99 -28.01 -4.28
CA GLY A 137 2.01 -27.30 -5.10
C GLY A 137 2.52 -25.93 -5.51
N LYS A 138 1.95 -24.83 -4.99
CA LYS A 138 2.43 -23.47 -5.21
C LYS A 138 3.27 -22.90 -4.06
N ALA A 139 3.37 -23.62 -2.94
CA ALA A 139 4.17 -23.20 -1.81
C ALA A 139 5.61 -23.73 -1.91
N LEU A 140 6.55 -23.00 -1.31
CA LEU A 140 7.95 -23.38 -1.16
C LEU A 140 8.28 -23.60 0.32
N GLY A 141 9.22 -24.49 0.60
CA GLY A 141 9.68 -24.70 1.97
C GLY A 141 10.95 -25.53 2.05
N PHE A 142 11.65 -25.40 3.17
CA PHE A 142 12.80 -26.24 3.46
C PHE A 142 12.38 -27.69 3.67
N THR A 143 13.20 -28.59 3.20
CA THR A 143 13.19 -30.00 3.55
C THR A 143 14.40 -30.35 4.45
N SER A 144 14.75 -31.59 4.59
CA SER A 144 15.80 -32.16 5.47
C SER A 144 17.00 -31.26 5.75
N GLY A 145 17.04 -30.61 6.91
CA GLY A 145 18.20 -29.83 7.39
C GLY A 145 18.37 -28.44 6.75
N GLY A 146 17.52 -28.04 5.79
CA GLY A 146 17.63 -26.73 5.12
C GLY A 146 17.45 -25.54 6.08
N THR A 147 16.49 -25.65 6.99
CA THR A 147 16.26 -24.65 8.04
C THR A 147 17.49 -24.43 8.91
N ASP A 148 18.19 -25.51 9.30
CA ASP A 148 19.36 -25.42 10.18
C ASP A 148 20.55 -24.79 9.45
N LYS A 149 20.72 -25.11 8.16
CA LYS A 149 21.75 -24.48 7.32
C LYS A 149 21.50 -22.97 7.17
N ALA A 150 20.25 -22.56 6.91
CA ALA A 150 19.89 -21.14 6.81
C ALA A 150 20.09 -20.39 8.13
N LYS A 151 19.73 -21.00 9.27
CA LYS A 151 19.99 -20.43 10.60
C LYS A 151 21.48 -20.33 10.94
N ALA A 152 22.27 -21.35 10.59
CA ALA A 152 23.71 -21.32 10.79
C ALA A 152 24.37 -20.19 10.00
N LEU A 153 23.97 -20.03 8.74
CA LEU A 153 24.47 -18.95 7.89
C LEU A 153 24.04 -17.57 8.39
N ARG A 154 22.81 -17.43 8.90
CA ARG A 154 22.37 -16.21 9.59
C ARG A 154 23.29 -15.86 10.77
N ALA A 155 23.53 -16.82 11.67
CA ALA A 155 24.39 -16.60 12.83
C ALA A 155 25.83 -16.22 12.41
N GLU A 156 26.34 -16.82 11.35
CA GLU A 156 27.64 -16.48 10.79
C GLU A 156 27.69 -15.04 10.26
N LEU A 157 26.62 -14.58 9.58
CA LEU A 157 26.51 -13.20 9.09
C LEU A 157 26.46 -12.20 10.25
N GLU A 158 25.66 -12.48 11.27
CA GLU A 158 25.54 -11.64 12.48
C GLU A 158 26.85 -11.56 13.28
N GLU A 159 27.61 -12.66 13.33
CA GLU A 159 28.88 -12.71 14.06
C GLU A 159 30.06 -12.09 13.29
N ARG A 160 30.10 -12.26 11.97
CA ARG A 160 31.34 -12.05 11.19
C ARG A 160 31.25 -11.03 10.07
N TYR A 161 30.06 -10.68 9.63
CA TYR A 161 29.88 -9.84 8.45
C TYR A 161 29.18 -8.51 8.77
N LEU A 162 28.10 -8.54 9.53
CA LEU A 162 27.34 -7.34 9.88
C LEU A 162 28.07 -6.51 10.94
N ASP A 163 27.67 -5.27 11.09
CA ASP A 163 28.13 -4.41 12.18
C ASP A 163 27.86 -5.08 13.54
N ALA A 164 28.84 -5.03 14.45
CA ALA A 164 28.76 -5.74 15.71
C ALA A 164 27.48 -5.44 16.49
N GLY A 165 26.68 -6.46 16.77
CA GLY A 165 25.39 -6.39 17.47
C GLY A 165 24.20 -6.01 16.57
N ALA A 166 24.37 -6.01 15.26
CA ALA A 166 23.26 -5.98 14.33
C ALA A 166 22.62 -7.38 14.21
N ASN A 167 21.32 -7.41 13.96
CA ASN A 167 20.55 -8.65 13.77
C ASN A 167 19.91 -8.68 12.39
N VAL A 168 19.87 -9.87 11.79
CA VAL A 168 19.10 -10.10 10.55
C VAL A 168 17.61 -10.08 10.88
N GLY A 169 16.87 -9.16 10.28
CA GLY A 169 15.42 -9.02 10.47
C GLY A 169 14.61 -10.10 9.75
N THR A 170 15.00 -10.44 8.52
CA THR A 170 14.37 -11.53 7.75
C THR A 170 15.33 -12.11 6.72
N ILE A 171 15.05 -13.35 6.34
CA ILE A 171 15.78 -14.07 5.29
C ILE A 171 14.79 -14.41 4.16
N HIS A 172 15.14 -14.01 2.95
CA HIS A 172 14.43 -14.40 1.75
C HIS A 172 15.23 -15.43 0.95
N VAL A 173 14.66 -16.60 0.70
CA VAL A 173 15.30 -17.63 -0.12
C VAL A 173 14.79 -17.51 -1.55
N LEU A 174 15.66 -17.06 -2.45
CA LEU A 174 15.38 -16.95 -3.87
C LEU A 174 15.72 -18.27 -4.55
N CYS A 175 14.71 -18.93 -5.11
CA CYS A 175 14.84 -20.25 -5.72
C CYS A 175 15.04 -20.14 -7.22
N ASN A 176 16.03 -20.85 -7.76
CA ASN A 176 16.28 -20.95 -9.21
C ASN A 176 15.22 -21.82 -9.89
N SER A 177 14.04 -21.26 -10.07
CA SER A 177 12.89 -21.94 -10.69
C SER A 177 12.03 -20.95 -11.45
N GLU A 178 11.50 -21.36 -12.59
CA GLU A 178 10.57 -20.57 -13.41
C GLU A 178 9.11 -20.74 -12.99
N GLY A 179 8.82 -21.60 -12.02
CA GLY A 179 7.46 -21.79 -11.52
C GLY A 179 6.95 -20.59 -10.72
N SER A 180 5.64 -20.35 -10.74
CA SER A 180 4.98 -19.31 -9.93
C SER A 180 4.82 -19.78 -8.49
N PHE A 181 5.87 -19.68 -7.71
CA PHE A 181 5.92 -20.17 -6.33
C PHE A 181 6.30 -19.08 -5.36
N GLY A 182 5.64 -19.05 -4.21
CA GLY A 182 6.00 -18.23 -3.08
C GLY A 182 5.54 -18.90 -1.78
N ALA A 183 6.15 -18.55 -0.68
CA ALA A 183 5.74 -18.97 0.66
C ALA A 183 6.45 -18.16 1.74
N SER A 184 5.87 -18.15 2.94
CA SER A 184 6.54 -17.71 4.15
C SER A 184 6.50 -18.83 5.20
N GLN A 185 7.62 -19.05 5.85
CA GLN A 185 7.77 -20.03 6.93
C GLN A 185 8.28 -19.35 8.19
N ASN A 186 7.42 -19.22 9.17
CA ASN A 186 7.68 -18.47 10.40
C ASN A 186 7.88 -16.96 10.14
N SER A 187 8.23 -16.22 11.20
CA SER A 187 8.54 -14.78 11.12
C SER A 187 9.95 -14.46 10.61
N LEU A 188 10.70 -15.45 10.15
CA LEU A 188 12.09 -15.29 9.75
C LEU A 188 12.34 -15.60 8.27
N PHE A 189 11.65 -16.58 7.70
CA PHE A 189 11.94 -17.07 6.37
C PHE A 189 10.79 -16.79 5.41
N SER A 190 11.13 -16.30 4.23
CA SER A 190 10.25 -16.20 3.07
C SER A 190 10.94 -16.78 1.85
N PHE A 191 10.16 -17.18 0.85
CA PHE A 191 10.64 -17.86 -0.36
C PHE A 191 9.96 -17.27 -1.58
N SER A 192 10.68 -17.16 -2.67
CA SER A 192 10.07 -16.97 -3.98
C SER A 192 10.87 -17.68 -5.07
N ALA A 193 10.20 -18.08 -6.13
CA ALA A 193 10.86 -18.51 -7.35
C ALA A 193 11.34 -17.28 -8.15
N ASN A 194 12.37 -17.49 -8.96
CA ASN A 194 12.81 -16.51 -9.95
C ASN A 194 12.01 -16.67 -11.24
N SER A 195 10.70 -16.38 -11.17
CA SER A 195 9.74 -16.53 -12.27
C SER A 195 9.35 -15.18 -12.89
N GLU A 196 8.70 -15.23 -14.07
CA GLU A 196 8.11 -14.04 -14.68
C GLU A 196 7.06 -13.36 -13.79
N ASP A 197 6.30 -14.10 -13.00
CA ASP A 197 5.31 -13.55 -12.04
C ASP A 197 5.98 -12.75 -10.91
N ASN A 198 7.27 -13.00 -10.64
CA ASN A 198 8.07 -12.25 -9.69
C ASN A 198 8.87 -11.11 -10.35
N GLN A 199 8.57 -10.75 -11.57
CA GLN A 199 9.12 -9.53 -12.17
C GLN A 199 8.80 -8.36 -11.25
N ASN A 200 9.72 -7.43 -11.11
CA ASN A 200 9.61 -6.29 -10.19
C ASN A 200 9.47 -6.67 -8.70
N GLY A 201 9.93 -7.85 -8.29
CA GLY A 201 9.98 -8.27 -6.89
C GLY A 201 8.61 -8.36 -6.19
N THR A 202 7.53 -8.52 -6.94
CA THR A 202 6.17 -8.52 -6.40
C THR A 202 5.91 -9.69 -5.45
N VAL A 203 6.29 -10.91 -5.86
CA VAL A 203 6.16 -12.10 -4.99
C VAL A 203 7.09 -11.96 -3.79
N MET A 204 8.33 -11.51 -3.98
CA MET A 204 9.25 -11.25 -2.86
C MET A 204 8.68 -10.25 -1.87
N ALA A 205 8.08 -9.14 -2.33
CA ALA A 205 7.46 -8.14 -1.46
C ALA A 205 6.30 -8.72 -0.64
N HIS A 206 5.46 -9.55 -1.27
CA HIS A 206 4.34 -10.25 -0.64
C HIS A 206 4.82 -11.23 0.44
N GLU A 207 5.77 -12.11 0.10
CA GLU A 207 6.26 -13.15 1.00
C GLU A 207 7.08 -12.58 2.17
N ILE A 208 7.85 -11.53 1.92
CA ILE A 208 8.53 -10.78 2.98
C ILE A 208 7.52 -10.10 3.92
N ALA A 209 6.37 -9.65 3.41
CA ALA A 209 5.34 -9.06 4.24
C ALA A 209 4.73 -10.05 5.23
N HIS A 210 4.63 -11.33 4.88
CA HIS A 210 4.28 -12.38 5.85
C HIS A 210 5.34 -12.51 6.95
N SER A 211 6.62 -12.54 6.59
CA SER A 211 7.70 -12.77 7.57
C SER A 211 7.95 -11.54 8.46
N ILE A 212 7.97 -10.34 7.90
CA ILE A 212 8.18 -9.10 8.65
C ILE A 212 6.90 -8.69 9.41
N GLY A 213 5.78 -8.56 8.70
CA GLY A 213 4.53 -8.02 9.25
C GLY A 213 3.65 -9.03 9.95
N GLY A 214 3.95 -10.34 9.86
CA GLY A 214 3.06 -11.38 10.32
C GLY A 214 1.70 -11.37 9.61
N LEU A 215 1.61 -10.71 8.45
CA LEU A 215 0.38 -10.54 7.69
C LEU A 215 -0.15 -11.90 7.21
N GLY A 216 -1.46 -12.00 7.06
CA GLY A 216 -2.12 -13.15 6.48
C GLY A 216 -2.52 -12.88 5.03
N ASP A 217 -2.64 -13.95 4.25
CA ASP A 217 -3.29 -13.89 2.95
C ASP A 217 -4.76 -13.51 3.10
N GLU A 218 -5.16 -12.42 2.46
CA GLU A 218 -6.52 -11.89 2.55
C GLU A 218 -7.53 -12.68 1.68
N TYR A 219 -7.06 -13.69 0.95
CA TYR A 219 -7.89 -14.67 0.23
C TYR A 219 -8.03 -16.01 0.97
N GLU A 220 -7.36 -16.16 2.12
CA GLU A 220 -7.40 -17.35 2.96
C GLU A 220 -8.37 -17.20 4.15
N ARG A 221 -8.50 -18.27 4.94
CA ARG A 221 -9.44 -18.35 6.08
C ARG A 221 -8.84 -17.89 7.42
N TYR A 222 -7.66 -17.28 7.41
CA TYR A 222 -7.04 -16.79 8.63
C TYR A 222 -7.85 -15.65 9.25
N THR A 223 -7.95 -15.64 10.57
CA THR A 223 -8.66 -14.60 11.32
C THR A 223 -7.82 -13.97 12.42
N ASN A 224 -6.65 -14.55 12.70
CA ASN A 224 -5.77 -14.17 13.81
C ASN A 224 -4.56 -13.33 13.39
N LYS A 225 -4.50 -12.93 12.13
CA LYS A 225 -3.40 -12.08 11.61
C LYS A 225 -3.74 -10.59 11.79
N PRO A 226 -2.75 -9.68 11.76
CA PRO A 226 -3.00 -8.25 11.90
C PRO A 226 -4.00 -7.68 10.89
N ASN A 227 -3.97 -8.16 9.64
CA ASN A 227 -4.81 -7.75 8.53
C ASN A 227 -6.02 -8.67 8.29
N THR A 228 -6.36 -9.54 9.24
CA THR A 228 -7.54 -10.42 9.12
C THR A 228 -8.32 -10.48 10.43
N SER A 229 -9.63 -10.73 10.37
CA SER A 229 -10.52 -10.74 11.53
C SER A 229 -11.63 -11.77 11.37
N ASP A 230 -12.17 -12.24 12.48
CA ASP A 230 -13.38 -13.06 12.57
C ASP A 230 -14.64 -12.22 12.89
N THR A 231 -14.46 -10.93 13.14
CA THR A 231 -15.56 -10.01 13.43
C THR A 231 -15.72 -8.95 12.36
N THR A 232 -16.96 -8.52 12.20
CA THR A 232 -17.35 -7.39 11.35
C THR A 232 -17.76 -6.17 12.18
N ASN A 233 -17.72 -6.29 13.50
CA ASN A 233 -18.11 -5.20 14.38
C ASN A 233 -17.13 -4.02 14.24
N PRO A 234 -17.60 -2.83 13.78
CA PRO A 234 -16.75 -1.67 13.53
C PRO A 234 -16.09 -1.09 14.78
N GLU A 235 -16.57 -1.43 15.98
CA GLU A 235 -15.98 -0.97 17.23
C GLU A 235 -14.84 -1.86 17.72
N THR A 236 -14.84 -3.14 17.34
CA THR A 236 -13.92 -4.15 17.87
C THR A 236 -13.00 -4.76 16.83
N ILE A 237 -13.23 -4.49 15.56
CA ILE A 237 -12.34 -4.96 14.49
C ILE A 237 -10.94 -4.36 14.63
N LYS A 238 -9.90 -5.12 14.34
CA LYS A 238 -8.49 -4.72 14.56
C LYS A 238 -8.08 -3.42 13.89
N TRP A 239 -8.79 -3.00 12.86
CA TRP A 239 -8.55 -1.74 12.15
C TRP A 239 -9.69 -0.73 12.30
N ALA A 240 -10.42 -0.78 13.44
CA ALA A 240 -11.56 0.10 13.72
C ALA A 240 -11.25 1.59 13.52
N LYS A 241 -10.07 2.06 13.98
CA LYS A 241 -9.62 3.45 13.82
C LYS A 241 -9.35 3.88 12.38
N MET A 242 -9.22 2.90 11.46
CA MET A 242 -8.93 3.13 10.04
C MET A 242 -10.16 2.99 9.14
N LEU A 243 -11.30 2.57 9.67
CA LEU A 243 -12.52 2.38 8.87
C LEU A 243 -12.90 3.65 8.11
N GLY A 244 -13.17 3.50 6.81
CA GLY A 244 -13.47 4.59 5.89
C GLY A 244 -12.26 5.41 5.43
N PHE A 245 -11.07 5.19 5.97
CA PHE A 245 -9.86 5.86 5.53
C PHE A 245 -9.24 5.14 4.32
N ARG A 246 -9.00 5.86 3.21
CA ARG A 246 -8.35 5.35 1.98
C ARG A 246 -8.88 3.99 1.53
N GLY A 247 -10.20 3.82 1.56
CA GLY A 247 -10.86 2.58 1.12
C GLY A 247 -10.79 1.42 2.13
N ILE A 248 -10.29 1.64 3.35
CA ILE A 248 -10.33 0.63 4.40
C ILE A 248 -11.76 0.40 4.85
N GLY A 249 -12.20 -0.83 4.76
CA GLY A 249 -13.52 -1.29 5.16
C GLY A 249 -13.45 -2.64 5.84
N VAL A 250 -14.46 -3.47 5.59
CA VAL A 250 -14.50 -4.87 6.00
C VAL A 250 -14.98 -5.68 4.79
N THR A 251 -14.13 -6.51 4.25
CA THR A 251 -14.44 -7.34 3.08
C THR A 251 -14.31 -8.81 3.46
N GLN A 252 -15.13 -9.65 2.84
CA GLN A 252 -14.99 -11.09 3.03
C GLN A 252 -13.62 -11.55 2.49
N ALA A 253 -12.90 -12.36 3.28
CA ALA A 253 -11.68 -13.06 2.88
C ALA A 253 -12.02 -14.43 2.24
N GLY A 254 -11.19 -15.44 2.40
CA GLY A 254 -11.37 -16.75 1.77
C GLY A 254 -12.61 -17.55 2.21
N THR A 255 -13.20 -17.23 3.37
CA THR A 255 -14.39 -17.88 3.92
C THR A 255 -15.41 -16.88 4.42
N GLU A 256 -16.65 -17.31 4.65
CA GLU A 256 -17.73 -16.44 5.18
C GLU A 256 -17.46 -15.89 6.59
N THR A 257 -16.53 -16.48 7.32
CA THR A 257 -16.19 -16.11 8.70
C THR A 257 -14.86 -15.38 8.82
N ALA A 258 -14.17 -15.13 7.72
CA ALA A 258 -12.90 -14.40 7.69
C ALA A 258 -13.07 -13.09 6.92
N PHE A 259 -12.52 -12.02 7.46
CA PHE A 259 -12.64 -10.66 6.92
C PHE A 259 -11.27 -9.99 6.81
N ALA A 260 -11.13 -9.10 5.83
CA ALA A 260 -9.94 -8.34 5.53
C ALA A 260 -10.27 -6.84 5.32
N PRO A 261 -9.28 -5.94 5.43
CA PRO A 261 -9.55 -4.50 5.40
C PRO A 261 -9.85 -3.95 4.00
N SER A 262 -9.38 -4.62 2.94
CA SER A 262 -9.51 -4.10 1.58
C SER A 262 -9.69 -5.24 0.56
N ARG A 263 -10.32 -4.92 -0.58
CA ARG A 263 -10.32 -5.80 -1.76
C ARG A 263 -9.08 -5.63 -2.63
N GLU A 264 -8.49 -4.46 -2.59
CA GLU A 264 -7.32 -4.07 -3.38
C GLU A 264 -6.12 -4.00 -2.44
N CYS A 265 -5.45 -5.13 -2.24
CA CYS A 265 -4.28 -5.26 -1.40
C CYS A 265 -3.31 -6.29 -1.98
N MET A 266 -2.00 -6.04 -1.87
CA MET A 266 -0.94 -6.97 -2.22
C MET A 266 -1.13 -8.34 -1.53
N MET A 267 -1.62 -8.34 -0.28
CA MET A 267 -1.89 -9.58 0.47
C MET A 267 -3.11 -10.35 -0.04
N ARG A 268 -3.83 -9.82 -1.02
CA ARG A 268 -4.95 -10.49 -1.70
C ARG A 268 -4.64 -10.79 -3.16
N TRP A 269 -4.02 -9.84 -3.86
CA TRP A 269 -3.72 -9.93 -5.29
C TRP A 269 -2.34 -9.36 -5.56
N LEU A 270 -1.45 -10.18 -6.08
CA LEU A 270 -0.12 -9.73 -6.50
C LEU A 270 -0.24 -8.58 -7.50
N GLY A 271 0.67 -7.60 -7.37
CA GLY A 271 0.68 -6.42 -8.23
C GLY A 271 -0.27 -5.29 -7.80
N GLN A 272 -1.08 -5.46 -6.75
CA GLN A 272 -1.80 -4.38 -6.10
C GLN A 272 -0.92 -3.72 -5.03
N PRO A 273 -1.11 -2.43 -4.71
CA PRO A 273 -0.43 -1.83 -3.56
C PRO A 273 -0.90 -2.47 -2.25
N PHE A 274 -0.07 -2.45 -1.21
CA PHE A 274 -0.53 -2.79 0.13
C PHE A 274 -1.60 -1.80 0.60
N CYS A 275 -2.66 -2.30 1.23
CA CYS A 275 -3.63 -1.44 1.90
C CYS A 275 -3.02 -0.75 3.14
N GLU A 276 -3.64 0.32 3.62
CA GLU A 276 -3.07 1.12 4.72
C GLU A 276 -2.90 0.33 6.02
N VAL A 277 -3.74 -0.68 6.29
CA VAL A 277 -3.56 -1.57 7.45
C VAL A 277 -2.27 -2.38 7.32
N CYS A 278 -2.02 -2.97 6.15
CA CYS A 278 -0.81 -3.74 5.90
C CYS A 278 0.45 -2.86 5.91
N LYS A 279 0.40 -1.67 5.30
CA LYS A 279 1.52 -0.71 5.31
C LYS A 279 1.91 -0.30 6.73
N MET A 280 0.94 0.04 7.55
CA MET A 280 1.16 0.46 8.94
C MET A 280 1.80 -0.66 9.76
N GLU A 281 1.34 -1.90 9.59
CA GLU A 281 1.90 -3.05 10.28
C GLU A 281 3.33 -3.37 9.82
N LEU A 282 3.59 -3.30 8.51
CA LEU A 282 4.95 -3.44 7.96
C LEU A 282 5.88 -2.34 8.48
N ALA A 283 5.43 -1.08 8.45
CA ALA A 283 6.21 0.05 8.97
C ALA A 283 6.55 -0.14 10.44
N ARG A 284 5.59 -0.61 11.26
CA ARG A 284 5.82 -0.92 12.67
C ARG A 284 6.94 -1.96 12.85
N ASN A 285 6.88 -3.06 12.11
CA ASN A 285 7.86 -4.13 12.24
C ASN A 285 9.23 -3.78 11.65
N LEU A 286 9.30 -2.95 10.61
CA LEU A 286 10.56 -2.38 10.11
C LEU A 286 11.23 -1.45 11.14
N ASN A 287 10.49 -0.94 12.13
CA ASN A 287 10.98 -0.13 13.25
C ASN A 287 11.14 -0.91 14.57
N ASN A 288 11.10 -2.25 14.52
CA ASN A 288 11.26 -3.07 15.71
C ASN A 288 12.66 -2.90 16.31
N THR A 289 12.72 -2.48 17.58
CA THR A 289 13.97 -2.22 18.31
C THR A 289 14.84 -3.45 18.55
N ASP A 290 14.32 -4.65 18.30
CA ASP A 290 15.12 -5.87 18.27
C ASP A 290 16.07 -5.92 17.06
N TYR A 291 15.77 -5.14 16.01
CA TYR A 291 16.53 -5.08 14.77
C TYR A 291 17.13 -3.71 14.47
N VAL A 292 16.49 -2.62 14.89
CA VAL A 292 16.92 -1.26 14.59
C VAL A 292 17.13 -0.45 15.87
N SER A 293 18.29 0.15 16.04
CA SER A 293 18.60 0.95 17.24
C SER A 293 18.01 2.36 17.22
N ARG A 294 17.58 2.85 16.05
CA ARG A 294 16.99 4.17 15.86
C ARG A 294 15.66 4.10 15.10
N PRO A 295 14.60 3.62 15.75
CA PRO A 295 13.29 3.55 15.09
C PRO A 295 12.76 4.94 14.74
N VAL A 296 11.98 5.04 13.69
CA VAL A 296 11.12 6.20 13.43
C VAL A 296 10.12 6.33 14.57
N ALA A 297 9.95 7.53 15.12
CA ALA A 297 9.10 7.70 16.29
C ALA A 297 7.60 7.51 15.97
N ILE A 298 7.17 7.88 14.79
CA ILE A 298 5.77 7.84 14.39
C ILE A 298 5.62 7.54 12.89
N TYR A 299 4.69 6.66 12.57
CA TYR A 299 4.19 6.48 11.20
C TYR A 299 2.98 7.37 10.98
N VAL A 300 2.97 8.08 9.87
CA VAL A 300 1.85 8.89 9.43
C VAL A 300 1.41 8.37 8.06
N ALA A 301 0.20 7.84 7.97
CA ALA A 301 -0.35 7.42 6.69
C ALA A 301 -0.55 8.66 5.79
N ASP A 302 -0.42 8.48 4.47
CA ASP A 302 -0.68 9.55 3.52
C ASP A 302 -2.07 10.15 3.79
N PRO A 303 -2.18 11.44 4.12
CA PRO A 303 -3.46 12.04 4.43
C PRO A 303 -4.39 12.10 3.21
N GLU A 304 -5.68 12.22 3.47
CA GLU A 304 -6.70 12.41 2.44
C GLU A 304 -7.64 13.55 2.79
N ILE A 305 -8.20 14.16 1.76
CA ILE A 305 -9.35 15.06 1.85
C ILE A 305 -10.54 14.28 1.29
N SER A 306 -11.57 14.08 2.09
CA SER A 306 -12.73 13.28 1.72
C SER A 306 -14.01 13.84 2.32
N ILE A 307 -15.15 13.35 1.86
CA ILE A 307 -16.43 13.57 2.52
C ILE A 307 -16.48 12.64 3.74
N PRO A 308 -16.85 13.15 4.93
CA PRO A 308 -16.91 12.35 6.15
C PRO A 308 -17.75 11.09 5.99
N HIS A 309 -17.20 9.95 6.37
CA HIS A 309 -17.90 8.68 6.34
C HIS A 309 -18.75 8.50 7.60
N SER A 310 -19.99 8.06 7.44
CA SER A 310 -20.79 7.59 8.57
C SER A 310 -20.15 6.32 9.14
N LYS A 311 -19.79 6.31 10.43
CA LYS A 311 -19.28 5.15 11.15
C LYS A 311 -20.31 4.01 11.31
N THR A 312 -21.56 4.25 10.94
CA THR A 312 -22.70 3.33 11.14
C THR A 312 -23.12 2.61 9.87
N GLY A 313 -22.18 2.22 9.03
CA GLY A 313 -22.48 1.34 7.90
C GLY A 313 -22.74 -0.09 8.40
N THR A 314 -23.96 -0.61 8.26
CA THR A 314 -24.22 -2.04 8.34
C THR A 314 -23.45 -2.75 7.23
N LEU A 315 -22.70 -3.77 7.61
CA LEU A 315 -21.99 -4.66 6.70
C LEU A 315 -22.93 -5.32 5.71
N ASP A 316 -22.76 -5.02 4.46
CA ASP A 316 -23.31 -5.85 3.40
C ASP A 316 -22.19 -6.60 2.69
N ARG A 317 -22.47 -7.85 2.34
CA ARG A 317 -21.55 -8.76 1.66
C ARG A 317 -21.08 -8.26 0.29
N ASP A 318 -21.73 -7.24 -0.26
CA ASP A 318 -21.33 -6.57 -1.49
C ASP A 318 -20.39 -5.39 -1.22
N SER A 319 -19.22 -5.43 -1.82
CA SER A 319 -18.14 -4.45 -1.68
C SER A 319 -18.51 -3.01 -2.00
N GLU A 320 -19.60 -2.80 -2.70
CA GLU A 320 -20.11 -1.47 -3.03
C GLU A 320 -20.70 -0.75 -1.82
N LYS A 321 -21.05 -1.48 -0.74
CA LYS A 321 -21.62 -0.88 0.46
C LYS A 321 -20.60 -0.27 1.43
N TYR A 322 -19.30 -0.56 1.28
CA TYR A 322 -18.21 0.12 2.01
C TYR A 322 -17.65 1.32 1.28
N ARG A 323 -17.97 1.46 0.04
CA ARG A 323 -17.82 2.75 -0.61
C ARG A 323 -18.86 3.67 0.01
N ILE A 324 -18.52 4.94 0.21
CA ILE A 324 -19.48 5.96 0.60
C ILE A 324 -20.71 5.74 -0.27
N SER A 325 -21.76 5.18 0.31
CA SER A 325 -23.01 5.16 -0.45
C SER A 325 -23.45 6.60 -0.54
N GLU A 326 -23.80 7.06 -1.72
CA GLU A 326 -24.42 8.37 -1.93
C GLU A 326 -25.65 8.55 -1.02
N LYS A 327 -26.28 7.45 -0.57
CA LYS A 327 -27.33 7.39 0.45
C LYS A 327 -26.85 7.87 1.85
N ASN A 328 -25.57 7.70 2.19
CA ASN A 328 -24.97 8.25 3.41
C ASN A 328 -24.57 9.71 3.22
N ILE A 329 -24.29 10.12 1.98
CA ILE A 329 -24.01 11.51 1.61
C ILE A 329 -25.29 12.36 1.76
N THR A 330 -26.45 11.87 1.34
CA THR A 330 -27.72 12.61 1.46
C THR A 330 -28.24 12.78 2.88
N LYS A 331 -27.74 12.03 3.85
CA LYS A 331 -28.10 12.14 5.28
C LYS A 331 -27.10 12.90 6.14
N ALA A 332 -25.82 12.95 5.74
CA ALA A 332 -24.84 13.83 6.35
C ALA A 332 -24.95 15.21 5.70
N ASN A 333 -24.67 16.29 6.42
CA ASN A 333 -24.52 17.61 5.83
C ASN A 333 -23.47 17.51 4.69
N ASN A 334 -23.93 17.41 3.46
CA ASN A 334 -23.11 17.13 2.27
C ASN A 334 -22.12 18.25 1.91
N ARG A 335 -21.97 19.24 2.76
CA ARG A 335 -21.11 20.41 2.59
C ARG A 335 -19.84 20.36 3.39
N ASP A 336 -19.69 19.34 4.25
CA ASP A 336 -18.51 19.21 5.07
C ASP A 336 -17.44 18.39 4.33
N LEU A 337 -16.20 18.82 4.42
CA LEU A 337 -15.04 18.01 4.03
C LEU A 337 -14.30 17.55 5.28
N GLU A 338 -13.61 16.45 5.19
CA GLU A 338 -12.70 15.96 6.23
C GLU A 338 -11.29 15.85 5.68
N PHE A 339 -10.35 16.56 6.28
CA PHE A 339 -8.94 16.31 6.12
C PHE A 339 -8.51 15.30 7.19
N ARG A 340 -8.09 14.11 6.80
CA ARG A 340 -7.91 12.97 7.69
C ARG A 340 -6.61 12.24 7.43
N THR A 341 -6.01 11.72 8.50
CA THR A 341 -4.95 10.71 8.46
C THR A 341 -5.10 9.74 9.62
N VAL A 342 -4.34 8.64 9.56
CA VAL A 342 -4.18 7.71 10.68
C VAL A 342 -2.70 7.62 11.00
N VAL A 343 -2.38 7.65 12.29
CA VAL A 343 -1.00 7.62 12.77
C VAL A 343 -0.79 6.45 13.73
N GLN A 344 0.44 5.95 13.76
CA GLN A 344 0.87 4.91 14.69
C GLN A 344 2.16 5.37 15.38
N ASN A 345 2.10 5.53 16.70
CA ASN A 345 3.31 5.75 17.49
C ASN A 345 4.14 4.45 17.53
N MET A 346 5.42 4.54 17.24
CA MET A 346 6.35 3.41 17.12
C MET A 346 7.29 3.29 18.33
N VAL A 347 7.20 4.22 19.30
CA VAL A 347 8.11 4.29 20.45
C VAL A 347 7.36 4.38 21.77
N ASN A 348 8.01 4.00 22.85
CA ASN A 348 7.43 4.03 24.21
C ASN A 348 7.55 5.44 24.84
N ARG A 349 7.08 6.44 24.12
CA ARG A 349 6.87 7.82 24.62
C ARG A 349 5.77 8.48 23.82
N GLU A 350 5.06 9.40 24.42
CA GLU A 350 4.05 10.21 23.73
C GLU A 350 4.67 11.00 22.58
N GLN A 351 3.90 11.20 21.51
CA GLN A 351 4.25 12.06 20.38
C GLN A 351 3.24 13.19 20.28
N HIS A 352 3.70 14.39 19.99
CA HIS A 352 2.85 15.55 19.83
C HIS A 352 2.81 15.94 18.36
N LEU A 353 1.60 15.96 17.81
CA LEU A 353 1.38 16.31 16.41
C LEU A 353 0.55 17.56 16.29
N LYS A 354 0.81 18.30 15.23
CA LYS A 354 0.02 19.42 14.80
C LYS A 354 -0.49 19.17 13.39
N MET A 355 -1.81 19.18 13.24
CA MET A 355 -2.49 19.06 11.97
C MET A 355 -2.99 20.43 11.56
N THR A 356 -2.69 20.87 10.33
CA THR A 356 -3.13 22.14 9.79
C THR A 356 -3.84 21.91 8.48
N PHE A 357 -4.92 22.65 8.24
CA PHE A 357 -5.63 22.64 6.98
C PHE A 357 -5.97 24.07 6.57
N ARG A 358 -5.79 24.40 5.28
CA ARG A 358 -6.05 25.71 4.73
C ARG A 358 -6.76 25.60 3.38
N ILE A 359 -7.62 26.53 3.08
CA ILE A 359 -8.18 26.74 1.76
C ILE A 359 -7.71 28.11 1.28
N ILE A 360 -7.02 28.11 0.15
CA ILE A 360 -6.47 29.30 -0.48
C ILE A 360 -7.28 29.57 -1.73
N GLY A 361 -7.74 30.81 -1.89
CA GLY A 361 -8.51 31.24 -3.04
C GLY A 361 -7.76 31.10 -4.35
N ALA A 362 -8.50 31.04 -5.45
CA ALA A 362 -7.95 30.94 -6.81
C ALA A 362 -6.94 32.05 -7.15
N ASP A 363 -6.97 33.15 -6.43
CA ASP A 363 -6.00 34.25 -6.53
C ASP A 363 -4.62 33.92 -5.93
N GLY A 364 -4.49 32.75 -5.26
CA GLY A 364 -3.27 32.28 -4.61
C GLY A 364 -2.89 32.99 -3.31
N THR A 365 -3.67 33.96 -2.85
CA THR A 365 -3.36 34.81 -1.70
C THR A 365 -4.44 34.85 -0.62
N THR A 366 -5.69 34.82 -0.99
CA THR A 366 -6.82 34.88 -0.06
C THR A 366 -6.95 33.56 0.71
N VAL A 367 -6.85 33.60 2.04
CA VAL A 367 -7.14 32.45 2.89
C VAL A 367 -8.63 32.42 3.21
N LYS A 368 -9.36 31.51 2.59
CA LYS A 368 -10.81 31.32 2.78
C LYS A 368 -11.14 30.55 4.04
N TYR A 369 -10.26 29.61 4.41
CA TYR A 369 -10.40 28.79 5.61
C TYR A 369 -9.03 28.43 6.16
N SER A 370 -8.90 28.35 7.49
CA SER A 370 -7.70 27.84 8.15
C SER A 370 -8.06 27.29 9.51
N GLU A 371 -7.62 26.07 9.77
CA GLU A 371 -7.76 25.43 11.08
C GLU A 371 -6.48 24.71 11.47
N GLU A 372 -6.19 24.71 12.77
CA GLU A 372 -5.08 23.98 13.39
C GLU A 372 -5.62 23.17 14.56
N LYS A 373 -5.26 21.88 14.60
CA LYS A 373 -5.52 21.00 15.74
C LYS A 373 -4.23 20.38 16.25
N LYS A 374 -4.11 20.24 17.57
CA LYS A 374 -3.01 19.56 18.24
C LYS A 374 -3.48 18.23 18.78
N TYR A 375 -2.62 17.23 18.68
CA TYR A 375 -2.91 15.87 19.12
C TYR A 375 -1.74 15.35 19.96
N THR A 376 -2.07 14.62 21.01
CA THR A 376 -1.12 13.79 21.76
C THR A 376 -1.40 12.33 21.41
N ILE A 377 -0.40 11.67 20.82
CA ILE A 377 -0.49 10.27 20.43
C ILE A 377 0.11 9.41 21.54
N PRO A 378 -0.66 8.51 22.13
CA PRO A 378 -0.20 7.68 23.25
C PRO A 378 1.07 6.88 22.88
N ALA A 379 1.91 6.62 23.88
CA ALA A 379 3.09 5.78 23.73
C ALA A 379 2.75 4.35 23.31
N LEU A 380 3.60 3.72 22.51
CA LEU A 380 3.54 2.29 22.25
C LEU A 380 4.09 1.52 23.47
N ALA A 381 3.23 1.33 24.48
CA ALA A 381 3.59 0.67 25.73
C ALA A 381 3.69 -0.85 25.59
N ASN A 382 2.95 -1.43 24.63
CA ASN A 382 2.94 -2.86 24.35
C ASN A 382 3.08 -3.11 22.86
N TRP A 383 4.21 -3.71 22.46
CA TRP A 383 4.47 -4.03 21.05
C TRP A 383 3.43 -4.98 20.44
N TYR A 384 2.89 -5.90 21.23
CA TYR A 384 1.90 -6.90 20.78
C TYR A 384 0.46 -6.39 20.78
N ASP A 385 0.23 -5.18 21.30
CA ASP A 385 -1.07 -4.49 21.27
C ASP A 385 -0.89 -3.04 20.77
N PRO A 386 -0.68 -2.84 19.47
CA PRO A 386 -0.37 -1.54 18.91
C PRO A 386 -1.58 -0.62 18.79
N GLU A 387 -2.80 -1.11 18.97
CA GLU A 387 -4.03 -0.32 18.75
C GLU A 387 -4.16 0.85 19.73
N ALA A 388 -3.62 0.71 20.96
CA ALA A 388 -3.61 1.79 21.95
C ALA A 388 -2.77 3.01 21.51
N ALA A 389 -1.74 2.78 20.69
CA ALA A 389 -0.82 3.79 20.17
C ALA A 389 -1.16 4.24 18.73
N LYS A 390 -2.32 3.85 18.22
CA LYS A 390 -2.86 4.26 16.91
C LYS A 390 -3.95 5.30 17.09
N GLU A 391 -3.95 6.36 16.29
CA GLU A 391 -4.98 7.38 16.33
C GLU A 391 -5.44 7.81 14.93
N SER A 392 -6.75 8.10 14.81
CA SER A 392 -7.33 8.73 13.64
C SER A 392 -7.43 10.23 13.88
N LEU A 393 -6.71 11.01 13.09
CA LEU A 393 -6.67 12.47 13.21
C LEU A 393 -7.51 13.09 12.11
N SER A 394 -8.33 14.11 12.45
CA SER A 394 -9.11 14.81 11.43
C SER A 394 -9.39 16.26 11.76
N ILE A 395 -9.49 17.08 10.71
CA ILE A 395 -10.09 18.41 10.70
C ILE A 395 -11.34 18.33 9.83
N THR A 396 -12.50 18.63 10.39
CA THR A 396 -13.74 18.76 9.63
C THR A 396 -13.88 20.20 9.20
N ILE A 397 -14.05 20.43 7.90
CA ILE A 397 -14.22 21.76 7.31
C ILE A 397 -15.73 21.95 7.09
N PRO A 398 -16.41 22.69 7.98
CA PRO A 398 -17.84 22.92 7.85
C PRO A 398 -18.11 23.92 6.72
N ASP A 399 -19.20 23.73 6.02
CA ASP A 399 -19.72 24.66 5.01
C ASP A 399 -18.71 25.13 3.95
N VAL A 400 -18.49 24.29 2.96
CA VAL A 400 -17.67 24.60 1.78
C VAL A 400 -18.45 25.30 0.67
N SER A 401 -19.62 25.86 0.95
CA SER A 401 -20.49 26.55 -0.04
C SER A 401 -19.85 27.78 -0.68
N GLY A 402 -18.84 28.36 -0.03
CA GLY A 402 -18.05 29.50 -0.55
C GLY A 402 -16.87 29.10 -1.45
N LEU A 403 -16.65 27.82 -1.71
CA LEU A 403 -15.59 27.37 -2.61
C LEU A 403 -15.98 27.62 -4.06
N VAL A 404 -14.96 27.99 -4.83
CA VAL A 404 -15.07 28.18 -6.26
C VAL A 404 -13.98 27.37 -6.96
N SER A 405 -14.20 27.11 -8.23
CA SER A 405 -13.19 26.48 -9.07
C SER A 405 -11.86 27.23 -9.02
N GLY A 406 -10.74 26.50 -8.87
CA GLY A 406 -9.40 27.05 -8.75
C GLY A 406 -8.96 27.33 -7.32
N ASP A 407 -9.82 27.19 -6.31
CA ASP A 407 -9.41 27.21 -4.91
C ASP A 407 -8.49 26.02 -4.62
N LYS A 408 -7.48 26.23 -3.79
CA LYS A 408 -6.50 25.21 -3.40
C LYS A 408 -6.68 24.80 -1.95
N MET A 409 -6.59 23.52 -1.69
CA MET A 409 -6.63 22.95 -0.35
C MET A 409 -5.23 22.49 0.05
N GLU A 410 -4.77 22.87 1.23
CA GLU A 410 -3.47 22.49 1.77
C GLU A 410 -3.66 21.84 3.15
N GLY A 411 -3.25 20.58 3.27
CA GLY A 411 -3.22 19.85 4.54
C GLY A 411 -1.80 19.44 4.92
N LYS A 412 -1.42 19.61 6.19
CA LYS A 412 -0.10 19.22 6.70
C LYS A 412 -0.22 18.58 8.08
N ILE A 413 0.61 17.56 8.30
CA ILE A 413 0.87 16.99 9.61
C ILE A 413 2.32 17.28 9.98
N VAL A 414 2.52 17.88 11.14
CA VAL A 414 3.82 18.37 11.60
C VAL A 414 4.07 17.78 12.99
N ASP A 415 5.29 17.33 13.24
CA ASP A 415 5.76 17.09 14.61
C ASP A 415 5.74 18.42 15.37
N ALA A 416 4.96 18.48 16.46
CA ALA A 416 4.73 19.74 17.17
C ALA A 416 5.95 20.19 17.99
N ASP A 417 6.84 19.27 18.34
CA ASP A 417 8.02 19.54 19.16
C ASP A 417 9.21 19.98 18.31
N THR A 418 9.38 19.41 17.12
CA THR A 418 10.51 19.70 16.22
C THR A 418 10.17 20.67 15.10
N GLY A 419 8.88 20.75 14.72
CA GLY A 419 8.43 21.52 13.57
C GLY A 419 8.63 20.79 12.22
N GLU A 420 9.09 19.55 12.24
CA GLU A 420 9.28 18.73 11.04
C GLU A 420 7.93 18.43 10.37
N VAL A 421 7.87 18.57 9.05
CA VAL A 421 6.70 18.18 8.26
C VAL A 421 6.76 16.67 8.01
N LEU A 422 5.85 15.92 8.64
CA LEU A 422 5.80 14.46 8.56
C LEU A 422 4.99 13.98 7.35
N ALA A 423 3.93 14.69 7.01
CA ALA A 423 3.13 14.40 5.83
C ALA A 423 2.41 15.65 5.32
N THR A 424 2.19 15.67 4.01
CA THR A 424 1.33 16.66 3.36
C THR A 424 0.34 15.90 2.48
N ASP A 425 -0.87 16.43 2.33
CA ASP A 425 -1.73 15.95 1.25
C ASP A 425 -1.11 16.37 -0.08
N LYS A 426 -0.67 15.39 -0.86
CA LYS A 426 -0.08 15.61 -2.19
C LYS A 426 -1.11 16.13 -3.20
N THR A 427 -2.40 16.01 -2.90
CA THR A 427 -3.49 16.56 -3.71
C THR A 427 -3.73 18.05 -3.42
N ALA A 428 -3.17 18.58 -2.34
CA ALA A 428 -3.33 19.96 -1.91
C ALA A 428 -2.73 20.99 -2.88
N GLU A 429 -1.80 20.60 -3.73
CA GLU A 429 -1.24 21.46 -4.79
C GLU A 429 -2.07 21.39 -6.09
N GLN A 430 -3.04 20.49 -6.18
CA GLN A 430 -3.90 20.35 -7.35
C GLN A 430 -5.11 21.28 -7.23
N ALA A 431 -5.49 21.86 -8.35
CA ALA A 431 -6.79 22.52 -8.45
C ALA A 431 -7.91 21.50 -8.23
N TRP A 432 -8.94 21.89 -7.51
CA TRP A 432 -10.12 21.07 -7.28
C TRP A 432 -11.26 21.53 -8.18
N SER A 433 -12.03 20.58 -8.64
CA SER A 433 -13.29 20.80 -9.37
C SER A 433 -14.45 20.27 -8.55
N MET A 434 -15.63 20.83 -8.74
CA MET A 434 -16.85 20.39 -8.11
C MET A 434 -17.70 19.59 -9.11
N VAL A 435 -18.19 18.43 -8.70
CA VAL A 435 -19.24 17.70 -9.37
C VAL A 435 -20.51 17.86 -8.55
N ASN A 436 -21.48 18.61 -9.07
CA ASN A 436 -22.76 18.81 -8.41
C ASN A 436 -23.74 17.75 -8.91
N LEU A 437 -24.29 16.97 -7.99
CA LEU A 437 -25.25 15.91 -8.26
C LEU A 437 -26.65 16.40 -7.92
N HIS A 438 -27.50 16.50 -8.92
CA HIS A 438 -28.90 16.91 -8.78
C HIS A 438 -29.82 15.69 -8.88
N TYR A 439 -30.89 15.67 -8.12
CA TYR A 439 -31.86 14.57 -8.08
C TYR A 439 -33.24 15.08 -8.48
N LYS A 440 -33.74 14.60 -9.61
CA LYS A 440 -35.00 15.05 -10.20
C LYS A 440 -35.97 13.90 -10.39
N LEU A 441 -37.22 14.13 -10.01
CA LEU A 441 -38.33 13.26 -10.40
C LEU A 441 -38.74 13.59 -11.84
N LYS A 442 -38.72 12.60 -12.71
CA LYS A 442 -39.21 12.72 -14.09
C LYS A 442 -40.66 12.20 -14.19
N LYS A 443 -41.56 13.06 -14.61
CA LYS A 443 -42.98 12.76 -14.78
C LYS A 443 -43.26 12.10 -16.15
N GLU A 444 -44.43 11.50 -16.29
CA GLU A 444 -44.86 10.86 -17.55
C GLU A 444 -44.92 11.83 -18.74
N ASP A 445 -45.22 13.10 -18.48
CA ASP A 445 -45.23 14.16 -19.49
C ASP A 445 -43.82 14.65 -19.90
N GLY A 446 -42.78 14.07 -19.32
CA GLY A 446 -41.38 14.40 -19.55
C GLY A 446 -40.85 15.59 -18.76
N THR A 447 -41.70 16.28 -17.99
CA THR A 447 -41.25 17.35 -17.08
C THR A 447 -40.51 16.80 -15.87
N THR A 448 -39.67 17.64 -15.26
CA THR A 448 -38.89 17.25 -14.05
C THR A 448 -39.17 18.20 -12.89
N GLU A 449 -39.15 17.67 -11.70
CA GLU A 449 -39.22 18.45 -10.45
C GLU A 449 -38.18 17.96 -9.45
N ASP A 450 -37.86 18.79 -8.45
CA ASP A 450 -36.95 18.40 -7.37
C ASP A 450 -37.58 17.32 -6.49
N ILE A 451 -36.74 16.36 -6.06
CA ILE A 451 -37.15 15.37 -5.06
C ILE A 451 -36.93 16.03 -3.69
N PRO A 452 -38.01 16.27 -2.91
CA PRO A 452 -37.91 17.06 -1.67
C PRO A 452 -36.94 16.49 -0.62
N GLU A 453 -36.77 15.17 -0.63
CA GLU A 453 -35.91 14.43 0.31
C GLU A 453 -34.46 14.28 -0.18
N ALA A 454 -34.13 14.78 -1.37
CA ALA A 454 -32.82 14.65 -1.98
C ALA A 454 -32.24 16.03 -2.35
N GLU A 455 -31.42 16.56 -1.46
CA GLU A 455 -30.69 17.81 -1.73
C GLU A 455 -29.55 17.59 -2.74
N THR A 456 -29.21 18.64 -3.50
CA THR A 456 -28.04 18.63 -4.38
C THR A 456 -26.78 18.29 -3.58
N THR A 457 -26.03 17.32 -4.07
CA THR A 457 -24.76 16.88 -3.47
C THR A 457 -23.60 17.43 -4.27
N THR A 458 -22.64 18.08 -3.61
CA THR A 458 -21.39 18.51 -4.24
C THR A 458 -20.25 17.56 -3.84
N VAL A 459 -19.58 17.00 -4.84
CA VAL A 459 -18.38 16.16 -4.63
C VAL A 459 -17.16 16.94 -5.13
N TYR A 460 -16.13 17.01 -4.31
CA TYR A 460 -14.86 17.64 -4.67
C TYR A 460 -13.90 16.57 -5.20
N VAL A 461 -13.38 16.79 -6.38
CA VAL A 461 -12.43 15.89 -7.05
C VAL A 461 -11.24 16.67 -7.56
N PRO A 462 -10.04 16.09 -7.59
CA PRO A 462 -8.88 16.75 -8.18
C PRO A 462 -9.18 17.13 -9.64
N ALA A 463 -8.79 18.32 -10.04
CA ALA A 463 -8.92 18.74 -11.44
C ALA A 463 -8.19 17.75 -12.36
N ASN A 464 -8.73 17.55 -13.56
CA ASN A 464 -8.27 16.53 -14.52
C ASN A 464 -8.39 15.08 -14.06
N SER A 465 -9.17 14.81 -13.00
CA SER A 465 -9.49 13.45 -12.57
C SER A 465 -10.86 13.01 -13.08
N THR A 466 -11.10 11.70 -13.01
CA THR A 466 -12.39 11.10 -13.36
C THR A 466 -13.17 10.77 -12.10
N TYR A 467 -14.41 11.22 -12.03
CA TYR A 467 -15.37 10.80 -11.00
C TYR A 467 -16.32 9.77 -11.59
N THR A 468 -16.48 8.63 -10.94
CA THR A 468 -17.41 7.59 -11.38
C THR A 468 -18.78 7.82 -10.77
N LEU A 469 -19.76 8.10 -11.63
CA LEU A 469 -21.16 8.25 -11.22
C LEU A 469 -21.72 6.92 -10.70
N ARG A 470 -22.48 7.01 -9.62
CA ARG A 470 -23.19 5.89 -9.01
C ARG A 470 -24.65 6.24 -8.89
N ASN A 471 -25.51 5.25 -9.03
CA ASN A 471 -26.94 5.42 -8.88
C ASN A 471 -27.33 5.41 -7.39
N PRO A 472 -27.58 6.57 -6.79
CA PRO A 472 -28.02 6.60 -5.39
C PRO A 472 -29.42 6.00 -5.27
N GLN A 473 -29.61 5.18 -4.25
CA GLN A 473 -30.93 4.61 -3.93
C GLN A 473 -31.71 5.59 -3.06
N LEU A 474 -32.78 6.15 -3.59
CA LEU A 474 -33.70 7.01 -2.86
C LEU A 474 -34.94 6.22 -2.44
N ALA A 475 -35.29 6.27 -1.16
CA ALA A 475 -36.48 5.57 -0.64
C ALA A 475 -37.75 6.11 -1.33
N GLY A 476 -38.56 5.21 -1.89
CA GLY A 476 -39.78 5.57 -2.61
C GLY A 476 -39.57 5.92 -4.09
N TYR A 477 -38.34 5.88 -4.58
CA TYR A 477 -38.03 6.24 -5.96
C TYR A 477 -37.19 5.17 -6.66
N SER A 478 -37.39 5.00 -7.95
CA SER A 478 -36.59 4.12 -8.83
C SER A 478 -35.75 4.97 -9.76
N TYR A 479 -34.45 4.71 -9.80
CA TYR A 479 -33.53 5.38 -10.74
C TYR A 479 -33.83 4.98 -12.20
N ILE A 480 -33.89 5.97 -13.10
CA ILE A 480 -34.19 5.77 -14.52
C ILE A 480 -33.12 6.28 -15.48
N GLY A 481 -32.10 6.97 -14.99
CA GLY A 481 -31.00 7.46 -15.83
C GLY A 481 -30.38 8.74 -15.31
N SER A 482 -29.40 9.24 -16.02
CA SER A 482 -28.76 10.55 -15.78
C SER A 482 -28.56 11.28 -17.12
N ASP A 483 -28.28 12.57 -17.05
CA ASP A 483 -27.94 13.40 -18.22
C ASP A 483 -26.45 13.30 -18.61
N SER A 484 -25.68 12.48 -17.91
CA SER A 484 -24.27 12.24 -18.16
C SER A 484 -23.96 10.74 -18.19
N ASP A 485 -22.84 10.40 -18.80
CA ASP A 485 -22.30 9.04 -18.76
C ASP A 485 -21.89 8.63 -17.34
N ARG A 486 -21.59 7.33 -17.13
CA ARG A 486 -21.17 6.79 -15.83
C ARG A 486 -19.87 7.41 -15.29
N ASN A 487 -19.08 8.04 -16.15
CA ASN A 487 -17.84 8.70 -15.79
C ASN A 487 -17.94 10.19 -16.14
N VAL A 488 -17.60 11.02 -15.17
CA VAL A 488 -17.45 12.46 -15.36
C VAL A 488 -15.97 12.79 -15.31
N VAL A 489 -15.42 13.35 -16.36
CA VAL A 489 -14.04 13.83 -16.43
C VAL A 489 -14.05 15.33 -16.17
N ASN A 490 -13.37 15.75 -15.09
CA ASN A 490 -13.23 17.16 -14.78
C ASN A 490 -12.08 17.75 -15.57
N VAL A 491 -12.39 18.76 -16.37
CA VAL A 491 -11.40 19.61 -17.02
C VAL A 491 -10.98 20.71 -16.03
N ALA A 492 -9.68 21.02 -15.97
CA ALA A 492 -9.08 21.92 -14.99
C ALA A 492 -9.91 23.17 -14.70
N GLY A 493 -10.44 23.24 -13.51
CA GLY A 493 -11.11 24.42 -12.99
C GLY A 493 -12.59 24.60 -13.35
N GLU A 494 -13.21 23.69 -14.07
CA GLU A 494 -14.64 23.74 -14.37
C GLU A 494 -15.47 22.90 -13.39
N ASN A 495 -16.63 23.42 -13.00
CA ASN A 495 -17.64 22.64 -12.28
C ASN A 495 -18.44 21.81 -13.27
N VAL A 496 -18.83 20.63 -12.85
CA VAL A 496 -19.66 19.73 -13.62
C VAL A 496 -20.97 19.52 -12.89
N ASP A 497 -22.09 19.78 -13.55
CA ASP A 497 -23.42 19.49 -13.03
C ASP A 497 -23.92 18.19 -13.68
N VAL A 498 -24.43 17.26 -12.86
CA VAL A 498 -24.99 15.99 -13.28
C VAL A 498 -26.35 15.81 -12.65
N THR A 499 -27.36 15.48 -13.46
CA THR A 499 -28.72 15.24 -12.98
C THR A 499 -29.04 13.76 -13.05
N TYR A 500 -29.40 13.18 -11.90
CA TYR A 500 -30.00 11.86 -11.79
C TYR A 500 -31.52 11.97 -11.91
N TYR A 501 -32.13 11.14 -12.75
CA TYR A 501 -33.56 11.07 -12.94
C TYR A 501 -34.15 9.85 -12.28
N TYR A 502 -35.26 10.07 -11.60
CA TYR A 502 -36.04 9.06 -10.88
C TYR A 502 -37.49 9.09 -11.28
N GLN A 503 -38.17 7.99 -11.05
CA GLN A 503 -39.63 7.87 -11.06
C GLN A 503 -40.12 7.37 -9.70
N VAL A 504 -41.37 7.61 -9.35
CA VAL A 504 -41.98 7.03 -8.14
C VAL A 504 -41.92 5.51 -8.25
N ALA A 505 -41.44 4.83 -7.22
CA ALA A 505 -41.39 3.37 -7.20
C ALA A 505 -42.81 2.79 -7.26
N ALA A 506 -43.03 1.75 -8.05
CA ALA A 506 -44.33 1.06 -8.10
C ALA A 506 -44.62 0.44 -6.71
N GLU A 507 -45.88 0.55 -6.26
CA GLU A 507 -46.30 -0.08 -5.00
C GLU A 507 -46.01 -1.60 -5.03
N GLY A 508 -45.26 -2.11 -4.04
CA GLY A 508 -44.98 -3.52 -3.85
C GLY A 508 -43.55 -3.96 -4.19
N VAL A 509 -42.66 -3.09 -4.64
CA VAL A 509 -41.22 -3.40 -4.73
C VAL A 509 -40.58 -3.01 -3.40
N GLU A 510 -40.36 -3.98 -2.52
CA GLU A 510 -39.48 -3.78 -1.36
C GLU A 510 -38.10 -3.38 -1.87
N THR A 511 -37.69 -2.15 -1.59
CA THR A 511 -36.29 -1.75 -1.76
C THR A 511 -35.43 -2.70 -0.89
N PRO A 512 -34.39 -3.31 -1.43
CA PRO A 512 -33.48 -4.12 -0.63
C PRO A 512 -33.00 -3.30 0.59
N LYS A 513 -33.21 -3.85 1.78
CA LYS A 513 -32.78 -3.26 3.05
C LYS A 513 -31.27 -3.24 3.17
#